data_53d11adbf170c40f1bb57bc08157bfb3
#
_entry.id   53d11adbf170c40f1bb57bc08157bfb3
#
_cell.length_a   1.000
_cell.length_b   1.000
_cell.length_c   1.000
_cell.angle_alpha   90.00
_cell.angle_beta   90.00
_cell.angle_gamma   90.00
#
_symmetry.space_group_name_H-M   'P 1'
#
loop_
_entity.id
_entity.type
_entity.pdbx_description
1 polymer ?
#
loop_
_entity_poly.entity_id
_entity_poly.type
_entity_poly.pdbx_seq_one_letter_code
_entity_poly.pdbx_strand_id
1 'polypeptide(L)'
;MYHIFERGCDVMMKIAIWGYGNYGRRMFESLTRFCSEEYEIVRVYDTAYQNLKQTEGEVILPIHNPQELPEDYKNDLFEKVFICIFYASQKPKQFLREHGIPELCIGGPEDLFPLSSFEQGEKPFEIGREGYDFYVIKNLYGAMANYESVEMLYLFDNEGRVVKEHRDHFDPEYFEWFKYPFVLWHSKAEKVFLKGRYCILTKKHSNNYWHYTYSNLEVVWLLEKAGFQGKYVVPALEYGSELLRLLDVPPERIITLNVFEHNKIYVFEEIYYVVPVKPFGDDLVYGSPVLLEAVACIKKKLSLDPSLPKRIYVKRIGKRKLLGADEIIAEYGFSTIIPEKYSVREQISLFFNADIVFCVHGANSTNCLYMRKGTVFIEAFSSYWMNRCNLYALATEGVSYLPVSTLETVRDNKDGVLRDFTFPESLLRITIQNAFLIFQAQHGQQ
;
A
#
# COMPACT_ATOMS: atom_id res chain seq x y z
N MET A 1 9.04 -10.87 -27.35
CA MET A 1 9.48 -10.34 -26.06
C MET A 1 10.79 -10.99 -25.57
N TYR A 2 11.65 -11.44 -26.49
CA TYR A 2 12.88 -12.20 -26.20
C TYR A 2 14.12 -11.67 -26.93
N HIS A 3 14.13 -10.38 -27.35
CA HIS A 3 15.23 -9.87 -28.17
C HIS A 3 16.23 -8.97 -27.44
N ILE A 4 16.09 -8.72 -26.13
CA ILE A 4 17.05 -7.85 -25.39
C ILE A 4 18.28 -8.64 -24.93
N PHE A 5 18.21 -9.97 -24.80
CA PHE A 5 19.30 -10.80 -24.27
C PHE A 5 20.16 -11.51 -25.32
N GLU A 6 19.95 -11.32 -26.63
CA GLU A 6 20.77 -11.94 -27.67
C GLU A 6 21.87 -11.04 -28.26
N ARG A 7 22.05 -9.82 -27.76
CA ARG A 7 23.23 -9.04 -28.13
C ARG A 7 24.43 -9.50 -27.30
N GLY A 8 25.47 -9.98 -27.98
CA GLY A 8 26.74 -10.31 -27.34
C GLY A 8 27.26 -9.14 -26.48
N CYS A 9 27.95 -9.44 -25.41
CA CYS A 9 28.36 -8.64 -24.28
C CYS A 9 29.13 -7.31 -24.50
N ASP A 10 29.13 -6.67 -25.66
CA ASP A 10 30.15 -5.61 -25.95
C ASP A 10 29.58 -4.26 -26.41
N VAL A 11 28.25 -4.05 -26.49
CA VAL A 11 27.73 -2.74 -26.95
C VAL A 11 26.66 -2.23 -25.99
N MET A 12 26.98 -1.16 -25.25
CA MET A 12 26.01 -0.41 -24.43
C MET A 12 24.89 0.17 -25.30
N MET A 13 23.64 0.04 -24.85
CA MET A 13 22.49 0.65 -25.52
C MET A 13 22.44 2.14 -25.17
N LYS A 14 22.44 3.00 -26.18
CA LYS A 14 22.22 4.44 -26.01
C LYS A 14 20.75 4.73 -25.78
N ILE A 15 20.44 5.36 -24.66
CA ILE A 15 19.06 5.65 -24.26
C ILE A 15 18.85 7.12 -23.96
N ALA A 16 17.59 7.54 -24.12
CA ALA A 16 17.11 8.83 -23.69
C ALA A 16 16.07 8.68 -22.57
N ILE A 17 15.99 9.67 -21.68
CA ILE A 17 14.98 9.74 -20.61
C ILE A 17 14.07 10.92 -20.88
N TRP A 18 12.75 10.73 -20.88
CA TRP A 18 11.77 11.79 -20.92
C TRP A 18 11.00 11.89 -19.61
N GLY A 19 11.14 13.01 -18.92
CA GLY A 19 10.62 13.31 -17.60
C GLY A 19 11.72 13.29 -16.55
N TYR A 20 12.20 14.46 -16.13
CA TYR A 20 13.30 14.64 -15.18
C TYR A 20 12.83 15.24 -13.84
N GLY A 21 11.58 15.03 -13.47
CA GLY A 21 11.08 15.26 -12.11
C GLY A 21 11.72 14.28 -11.11
N ASN A 22 11.25 14.26 -9.87
CA ASN A 22 11.80 13.37 -8.81
C ASN A 22 11.97 11.92 -9.27
N TYR A 23 11.08 11.47 -10.12
CA TYR A 23 11.05 10.12 -10.65
C TYR A 23 12.14 9.86 -11.70
N GLY A 24 12.25 10.71 -12.69
CA GLY A 24 13.27 10.60 -13.73
C GLY A 24 14.69 10.76 -13.18
N ARG A 25 14.89 11.63 -12.18
CA ARG A 25 16.19 11.77 -11.51
C ARG A 25 16.63 10.48 -10.84
N ARG A 26 15.75 9.84 -10.09
CA ARG A 26 16.04 8.55 -9.45
C ARG A 26 16.35 7.46 -10.46
N MET A 27 15.65 7.48 -11.63
CA MET A 27 15.95 6.58 -12.72
C MET A 27 17.34 6.84 -13.28
N PHE A 28 17.63 8.08 -13.58
CA PHE A 28 18.93 8.52 -14.09
C PHE A 28 20.07 8.07 -13.17
N GLU A 29 19.99 8.39 -11.88
CA GLU A 29 20.99 7.99 -10.88
C GLU A 29 21.20 6.48 -10.83
N SER A 30 20.10 5.71 -10.94
CA SER A 30 20.18 4.26 -10.86
C SER A 30 20.80 3.63 -12.06
N LEU A 31 20.39 4.05 -13.25
CA LEU A 31 20.98 3.55 -14.49
C LEU A 31 22.46 3.91 -14.58
N THR A 32 22.81 5.15 -14.24
CA THR A 32 24.20 5.61 -14.23
C THR A 32 25.06 4.86 -13.22
N ARG A 33 24.53 4.61 -12.04
CA ARG A 33 25.30 3.99 -10.95
C ARG A 33 25.43 2.48 -11.05
N PHE A 34 24.40 1.80 -11.54
CA PHE A 34 24.26 0.35 -11.42
C PHE A 34 24.13 -0.41 -12.74
N CYS A 35 23.81 0.30 -13.83
CA CYS A 35 23.59 -0.29 -15.15
C CYS A 35 24.47 0.40 -16.24
N SER A 36 25.55 1.03 -15.83
CA SER A 36 26.46 1.75 -16.75
C SER A 36 27.19 0.84 -17.74
N GLU A 37 27.21 -0.46 -17.52
CA GLU A 37 27.75 -1.44 -18.47
C GLU A 37 26.72 -1.82 -19.56
N GLU A 38 25.42 -1.59 -19.32
CA GLU A 38 24.33 -1.99 -20.21
C GLU A 38 23.72 -0.79 -20.94
N TYR A 39 23.65 0.37 -20.28
CA TYR A 39 22.99 1.57 -20.78
C TYR A 39 23.86 2.81 -20.68
N GLU A 40 23.92 3.55 -21.78
CA GLU A 40 24.49 4.90 -21.84
C GLU A 40 23.34 5.91 -21.96
N ILE A 41 23.11 6.73 -20.93
CA ILE A 41 22.11 7.82 -21.00
C ILE A 41 22.74 8.99 -21.76
N VAL A 42 22.29 9.24 -22.97
CA VAL A 42 22.86 10.28 -23.86
C VAL A 42 22.01 11.54 -23.93
N ARG A 43 20.72 11.47 -23.53
CA ARG A 43 19.78 12.59 -23.56
C ARG A 43 18.78 12.52 -22.41
N VAL A 44 18.42 13.70 -21.91
CA VAL A 44 17.35 13.88 -20.93
C VAL A 44 16.42 14.97 -21.43
N TYR A 45 15.12 14.69 -21.45
CA TYR A 45 14.08 15.62 -21.88
C TYR A 45 13.08 15.90 -20.77
N ASP A 46 12.64 17.16 -20.64
CA ASP A 46 11.55 17.54 -19.75
C ASP A 46 10.83 18.78 -20.25
N THR A 47 9.51 18.84 -20.09
CA THR A 47 8.70 20.01 -20.46
C THR A 47 9.04 21.25 -19.63
N ALA A 48 9.56 21.05 -18.41
CA ALA A 48 10.03 22.11 -17.51
C ALA A 48 11.53 22.41 -17.66
N TYR A 49 12.17 22.02 -18.77
CA TYR A 49 13.62 22.07 -18.99
C TYR A 49 14.27 23.42 -18.65
N GLN A 50 13.56 24.53 -18.84
CA GLN A 50 14.06 25.87 -18.53
C GLN A 50 14.14 26.16 -17.02
N ASN A 51 13.37 25.47 -16.20
CA ASN A 51 13.21 25.71 -14.77
C ASN A 51 13.89 24.66 -13.90
N LEU A 52 14.33 23.54 -14.48
CA LEU A 52 14.98 22.47 -13.76
C LEU A 52 16.43 22.83 -13.53
N LYS A 53 16.78 23.21 -12.30
CA LYS A 53 18.18 23.37 -11.89
C LYS A 53 18.78 22.00 -11.59
N GLN A 54 19.98 21.79 -12.12
CA GLN A 54 20.80 20.64 -11.74
C GLN A 54 21.28 20.86 -10.29
N THR A 55 21.14 19.86 -9.45
CA THR A 55 21.69 19.87 -8.09
C THR A 55 23.19 19.63 -8.14
N GLU A 56 23.97 20.33 -7.33
CA GLU A 56 25.43 20.15 -7.25
C GLU A 56 25.77 18.69 -6.91
N GLY A 57 26.60 18.05 -7.75
CA GLY A 57 27.09 16.66 -7.55
C GLY A 57 26.52 15.61 -8.50
N GLU A 58 25.56 15.93 -9.36
CA GLU A 58 25.04 15.02 -10.39
C GLU A 58 25.87 15.07 -11.69
N VAL A 59 25.94 13.92 -12.38
CA VAL A 59 26.51 13.87 -13.75
C VAL A 59 25.69 14.78 -14.67
N ILE A 60 26.35 15.80 -15.21
CA ILE A 60 25.70 16.93 -15.87
C ILE A 60 25.38 16.57 -17.32
N LEU A 61 24.20 16.04 -17.59
CA LEU A 61 23.63 16.09 -18.94
C LEU A 61 22.67 17.27 -19.04
N PRO A 62 22.72 18.08 -20.10
CA PRO A 62 21.77 19.15 -20.32
C PRO A 62 20.37 18.57 -20.49
N ILE A 63 19.37 19.24 -19.90
CA ILE A 63 17.96 18.87 -20.04
C ILE A 63 17.41 19.60 -21.26
N HIS A 64 16.84 18.83 -22.19
CA HIS A 64 16.38 19.30 -23.47
C HIS A 64 14.85 19.46 -23.53
N ASN A 65 14.39 20.27 -24.50
CA ASN A 65 12.97 20.35 -24.81
C ASN A 65 12.51 19.03 -25.49
N PRO A 66 11.42 18.41 -25.05
CA PRO A 66 10.89 17.20 -25.69
C PRO A 66 10.56 17.36 -27.19
N GLN A 67 10.37 18.58 -27.68
CA GLN A 67 10.15 18.85 -29.11
C GLN A 67 11.40 18.53 -29.97
N GLU A 68 12.57 18.50 -29.39
CA GLU A 68 13.83 18.13 -30.05
C GLU A 68 13.99 16.63 -30.27
N LEU A 69 13.30 15.83 -29.44
CA LEU A 69 13.44 14.38 -29.36
C LEU A 69 13.26 13.65 -30.70
N PRO A 70 12.26 13.98 -31.56
CA PRO A 70 12.10 13.32 -32.86
C PRO A 70 13.28 13.56 -33.84
N GLU A 71 13.89 14.73 -33.78
CA GLU A 71 15.07 15.04 -34.59
C GLU A 71 16.30 14.34 -34.09
N ASP A 72 16.52 14.33 -32.74
CA ASP A 72 17.61 13.62 -32.11
C ASP A 72 17.54 12.11 -32.39
N TYR A 73 16.31 11.54 -32.40
CA TYR A 73 16.11 10.14 -32.79
C TYR A 73 16.47 9.86 -34.24
N LYS A 74 16.07 10.75 -35.19
CA LYS A 74 16.40 10.63 -36.60
C LYS A 74 17.91 10.75 -36.87
N ASN A 75 18.64 11.42 -35.99
CA ASN A 75 20.08 11.58 -36.03
C ASN A 75 20.82 10.45 -35.32
N ASP A 76 20.13 9.36 -34.97
CA ASP A 76 20.69 8.17 -34.31
C ASP A 76 21.41 8.48 -32.97
N LEU A 77 21.01 9.51 -32.24
CA LEU A 77 21.62 9.87 -30.98
C LEU A 77 21.33 8.85 -29.87
N PHE A 78 20.18 8.18 -29.93
CA PHE A 78 19.80 7.11 -29.01
C PHE A 78 18.94 6.04 -29.72
N GLU A 79 18.95 4.84 -29.16
CA GLU A 79 18.21 3.69 -29.71
C GLU A 79 16.81 3.58 -29.09
N LYS A 80 16.65 4.02 -27.84
CA LYS A 80 15.39 3.91 -27.10
C LYS A 80 15.15 5.10 -26.19
N VAL A 81 13.90 5.50 -26.03
CA VAL A 81 13.48 6.55 -25.09
C VAL A 81 12.61 5.94 -24.00
N PHE A 82 12.97 6.22 -22.73
CA PHE A 82 12.20 5.80 -21.58
C PHE A 82 11.38 6.96 -21.01
N ILE A 83 10.07 6.79 -20.97
CA ILE A 83 9.13 7.79 -20.44
C ILE A 83 9.00 7.61 -18.94
N CYS A 84 9.56 8.54 -18.17
CA CYS A 84 9.58 8.57 -16.72
C CYS A 84 8.59 9.58 -16.14
N ILE A 85 7.35 9.63 -16.68
CA ILE A 85 6.29 10.55 -16.27
C ILE A 85 5.15 9.75 -15.68
N PHE A 86 4.89 9.96 -14.39
CA PHE A 86 4.04 9.13 -13.55
C PHE A 86 2.53 9.13 -13.97
N TYR A 87 1.91 10.30 -14.10
CA TYR A 87 0.44 10.39 -14.34
C TYR A 87 0.02 10.70 -15.76
N ALA A 88 0.96 10.88 -16.67
CA ALA A 88 0.68 11.39 -18.02
C ALA A 88 1.47 10.71 -19.13
N SER A 89 1.87 9.45 -18.94
CA SER A 89 2.69 8.70 -19.90
C SER A 89 2.03 8.53 -21.27
N GLN A 90 0.71 8.55 -21.35
CA GLN A 90 -0.02 8.40 -22.62
C GLN A 90 0.23 9.54 -23.61
N LYS A 91 0.27 10.80 -23.14
CA LYS A 91 0.52 11.96 -24.02
C LYS A 91 1.92 11.92 -24.62
N PRO A 92 3.00 11.70 -23.87
CA PRO A 92 4.32 11.47 -24.42
C PRO A 92 4.38 10.29 -25.41
N LYS A 93 3.78 9.15 -25.10
CA LYS A 93 3.74 7.99 -25.99
C LYS A 93 3.04 8.34 -27.31
N GLN A 94 1.92 9.05 -27.25
CA GLN A 94 1.20 9.49 -28.42
C GLN A 94 2.04 10.47 -29.28
N PHE A 95 2.67 11.45 -28.64
CA PHE A 95 3.56 12.40 -29.33
C PHE A 95 4.68 11.66 -30.09
N LEU A 96 5.33 10.68 -29.47
CA LEU A 96 6.41 9.93 -30.13
C LEU A 96 5.91 9.13 -31.33
N ARG A 97 4.75 8.49 -31.22
CA ARG A 97 4.10 7.75 -32.32
C ARG A 97 3.75 8.67 -33.48
N GLU A 98 3.17 9.84 -33.21
CA GLU A 98 2.80 10.84 -34.21
C GLU A 98 4.01 11.39 -34.97
N HIS A 99 5.20 11.35 -34.36
CA HIS A 99 6.46 11.76 -34.99
C HIS A 99 7.28 10.59 -35.57
N GLY A 100 6.66 9.40 -35.68
CA GLY A 100 7.24 8.27 -36.39
C GLY A 100 8.29 7.49 -35.62
N ILE A 101 8.37 7.62 -34.29
CA ILE A 101 9.24 6.78 -33.45
C ILE A 101 8.55 5.43 -33.26
N PRO A 102 9.24 4.32 -33.64
CA PRO A 102 8.65 2.99 -33.53
C PRO A 102 8.30 2.60 -32.09
N GLU A 103 7.21 1.86 -31.90
CA GLU A 103 6.77 1.41 -30.57
C GLU A 103 7.85 0.63 -29.82
N LEU A 104 8.69 -0.12 -30.52
CA LEU A 104 9.82 -0.86 -29.94
C LEU A 104 10.88 0.06 -29.32
N CYS A 105 10.97 1.30 -29.78
CA CYS A 105 11.91 2.30 -29.29
C CYS A 105 11.31 3.18 -28.20
N ILE A 106 10.03 3.00 -27.87
CA ILE A 106 9.32 3.73 -26.82
C ILE A 106 9.16 2.78 -25.63
N GLY A 107 9.86 3.04 -24.55
CA GLY A 107 9.80 2.25 -23.34
C GLY A 107 9.22 3.02 -22.17
N GLY A 108 8.72 2.25 -21.21
CA GLY A 108 8.49 2.70 -19.87
C GLY A 108 9.48 2.02 -18.93
N PRO A 109 9.42 2.35 -17.66
CA PRO A 109 10.21 1.67 -16.63
C PRO A 109 9.99 0.15 -16.59
N GLU A 110 8.80 -0.29 -16.95
CA GLU A 110 8.42 -1.72 -17.07
C GLU A 110 9.25 -2.51 -18.09
N ASP A 111 9.79 -1.83 -19.09
CA ASP A 111 10.64 -2.48 -20.10
C ASP A 111 12.07 -2.70 -19.61
N LEU A 112 12.52 -1.87 -18.67
CA LEU A 112 13.82 -2.05 -18.02
C LEU A 112 13.80 -3.11 -16.92
N PHE A 113 12.61 -3.29 -16.33
CA PHE A 113 12.42 -4.14 -15.16
C PHE A 113 11.23 -5.09 -15.39
N PRO A 114 11.42 -6.16 -16.16
CA PRO A 114 10.36 -7.12 -16.44
C PRO A 114 9.84 -7.74 -15.15
N LEU A 115 8.51 -7.94 -15.11
CA LEU A 115 7.86 -8.60 -13.98
C LEU A 115 7.92 -10.11 -14.13
N SER A 116 8.10 -10.79 -13.00
CA SER A 116 7.81 -12.19 -12.83
C SER A 116 6.39 -12.39 -12.31
N SER A 117 5.84 -13.58 -12.44
CA SER A 117 4.52 -13.95 -11.92
C SER A 117 4.57 -15.28 -11.19
N PHE A 118 3.75 -15.43 -10.15
CA PHE A 118 3.56 -16.69 -9.44
C PHE A 118 2.75 -17.73 -10.25
N GLU A 119 2.17 -17.37 -11.37
CA GLU A 119 1.37 -18.28 -12.21
C GLU A 119 2.11 -19.56 -12.62
N GLN A 120 3.44 -19.58 -12.51
CA GLN A 120 4.29 -20.75 -12.77
C GLN A 120 4.66 -21.55 -11.51
N GLY A 121 4.24 -21.10 -10.31
CA GLY A 121 4.50 -21.81 -9.06
C GLY A 121 3.67 -23.09 -8.92
N GLU A 122 4.23 -24.11 -8.26
CA GLU A 122 3.46 -25.29 -7.85
C GLU A 122 2.29 -24.84 -6.95
N LYS A 123 1.08 -25.32 -7.20
CA LYS A 123 -0.11 -25.14 -6.34
C LYS A 123 -0.17 -26.27 -5.30
N PRO A 124 0.43 -26.15 -4.13
CA PRO A 124 0.54 -27.27 -3.21
C PRO A 124 -0.57 -27.37 -2.15
N PHE A 125 -1.49 -26.40 -2.12
CA PHE A 125 -2.62 -26.39 -1.20
C PHE A 125 -3.94 -26.31 -1.95
N GLU A 126 -4.72 -27.37 -1.90
CA GLU A 126 -6.17 -27.26 -2.08
C GLU A 126 -6.79 -26.66 -0.80
N ILE A 127 -6.49 -25.41 -0.52
CA ILE A 127 -7.35 -24.65 0.37
C ILE A 127 -8.52 -24.26 -0.52
N GLY A 128 -9.54 -25.11 -0.58
CA GLY A 128 -10.73 -24.93 -1.41
C GLY A 128 -11.58 -23.72 -0.95
N ARG A 129 -10.98 -22.54 -0.93
CA ARG A 129 -11.67 -21.28 -0.66
C ARG A 129 -11.83 -20.53 -1.96
N GLU A 130 -13.06 -20.45 -2.44
CA GLU A 130 -13.43 -19.67 -3.61
C GLU A 130 -12.95 -18.21 -3.44
N GLY A 131 -12.30 -17.68 -4.48
CA GLY A 131 -11.81 -16.31 -4.52
C GLY A 131 -10.36 -16.11 -4.07
N TYR A 132 -9.62 -17.19 -3.78
CA TYR A 132 -8.20 -17.10 -3.40
C TYR A 132 -7.36 -18.13 -4.16
N ASP A 133 -6.20 -17.68 -4.65
CA ASP A 133 -5.15 -18.54 -5.17
C ASP A 133 -4.04 -18.69 -4.13
N PHE A 134 -3.49 -19.90 -4.01
CA PHE A 134 -2.41 -20.23 -3.08
C PHE A 134 -1.21 -20.71 -3.87
N TYR A 135 -0.04 -20.15 -3.55
CA TYR A 135 1.22 -20.48 -4.18
C TYR A 135 2.26 -20.86 -3.13
N VAL A 136 3.08 -21.87 -3.45
CA VAL A 136 4.34 -22.11 -2.76
C VAL A 136 5.45 -21.99 -3.78
N ILE A 137 6.34 -21.05 -3.53
CA ILE A 137 7.45 -20.74 -4.42
C ILE A 137 8.75 -21.09 -3.69
N LYS A 138 9.58 -21.88 -4.34
CA LYS A 138 10.89 -22.27 -3.83
C LYS A 138 11.96 -21.33 -4.34
N ASN A 139 12.95 -21.09 -3.48
CA ASN A 139 14.13 -20.29 -3.81
C ASN A 139 13.81 -18.90 -4.34
N LEU A 140 12.78 -18.23 -3.79
CA LEU A 140 12.48 -16.85 -4.11
C LEU A 140 13.42 -15.91 -3.36
N TYR A 141 13.77 -14.84 -4.01
CA TYR A 141 14.70 -13.84 -3.48
C TYR A 141 13.95 -12.68 -2.87
N GLY A 142 14.52 -12.08 -1.83
CA GLY A 142 13.99 -10.89 -1.18
C GLY A 142 15.09 -9.88 -0.87
N ALA A 143 14.77 -8.61 -1.00
CA ALA A 143 15.66 -7.52 -0.64
C ALA A 143 14.91 -6.42 0.12
N MET A 144 15.56 -5.90 1.17
CA MET A 144 15.03 -4.77 1.93
C MET A 144 15.18 -3.48 1.16
N ALA A 145 14.10 -2.71 1.07
CA ALA A 145 14.16 -1.36 0.54
C ALA A 145 13.17 -0.43 1.23
N ASN A 146 13.47 0.86 1.15
CA ASN A 146 12.60 1.93 1.62
C ASN A 146 11.84 2.53 0.44
N TYR A 147 10.52 2.56 0.54
CA TYR A 147 9.67 3.32 -0.34
C TYR A 147 9.01 4.45 0.45
N GLU A 148 9.27 5.70 0.12
CA GLU A 148 8.68 6.88 0.80
C GLU A 148 8.67 6.76 2.34
N SER A 149 9.76 6.33 2.95
CA SER A 149 9.88 6.02 4.39
C SER A 149 9.19 4.73 4.88
N VAL A 150 8.70 3.88 3.98
CA VAL A 150 8.17 2.55 4.33
C VAL A 150 9.21 1.49 4.07
N GLU A 151 9.62 0.78 5.10
CA GLU A 151 10.45 -0.40 4.94
C GLU A 151 9.61 -1.58 4.47
N MET A 152 10.09 -2.28 3.45
CA MET A 152 9.45 -3.49 2.95
C MET A 152 10.46 -4.46 2.35
N LEU A 153 10.07 -5.72 2.26
CA LEU A 153 10.85 -6.75 1.60
C LEU A 153 10.30 -6.95 0.19
N TYR A 154 11.10 -6.60 -0.80
CA TYR A 154 10.75 -6.84 -2.21
C TYR A 154 11.04 -8.28 -2.57
N LEU A 155 10.09 -8.94 -3.22
CA LEU A 155 10.27 -10.30 -3.72
C LEU A 155 10.57 -10.29 -5.22
N PHE A 156 11.53 -11.10 -5.63
CA PHE A 156 11.98 -11.22 -7.01
C PHE A 156 12.49 -12.64 -7.30
N ASP A 157 12.53 -13.00 -8.57
CA ASP A 157 12.97 -14.31 -9.01
C ASP A 157 14.49 -14.42 -9.16
N ASN A 158 14.97 -15.56 -9.67
CA ASN A 158 16.38 -15.83 -9.88
C ASN A 158 17.02 -15.06 -11.05
N GLU A 159 16.24 -14.28 -11.78
CA GLU A 159 16.69 -13.37 -12.83
C GLU A 159 16.58 -11.90 -12.38
N GLY A 160 16.26 -11.64 -11.12
CA GLY A 160 16.10 -10.30 -10.56
C GLY A 160 14.79 -9.61 -10.92
N ARG A 161 13.80 -10.34 -11.48
CA ARG A 161 12.50 -9.80 -11.87
C ARG A 161 11.57 -9.77 -10.67
N VAL A 162 10.99 -8.62 -10.39
CA VAL A 162 10.06 -8.45 -9.26
C VAL A 162 8.76 -9.24 -9.50
N VAL A 163 8.29 -9.88 -8.46
CA VAL A 163 7.05 -10.65 -8.49
C VAL A 163 5.85 -9.70 -8.46
N LYS A 164 5.02 -9.73 -9.53
CA LYS A 164 3.90 -8.80 -9.69
C LYS A 164 2.82 -8.95 -8.61
N GLU A 165 2.58 -10.16 -8.11
CA GLU A 165 1.58 -10.46 -7.09
C GLU A 165 1.95 -9.89 -5.72
N HIS A 166 3.24 -9.62 -5.49
CA HIS A 166 3.71 -8.97 -4.26
C HIS A 166 3.45 -7.46 -4.26
N ARG A 167 3.05 -6.89 -5.41
CA ARG A 167 2.65 -5.48 -5.48
C ARG A 167 1.33 -5.27 -4.73
N ASP A 168 1.17 -4.07 -4.21
CA ASP A 168 -0.12 -3.64 -3.72
C ASP A 168 -1.08 -3.46 -4.91
N HIS A 169 -2.26 -4.06 -4.82
CA HIS A 169 -3.30 -3.97 -5.86
C HIS A 169 -3.83 -2.54 -6.05
N PHE A 170 -3.59 -1.65 -5.09
CA PHE A 170 -3.97 -0.23 -5.19
C PHE A 170 -3.03 0.59 -6.08
N ASP A 171 -1.92 0.00 -6.56
CA ASP A 171 -0.92 0.80 -7.26
C ASP A 171 -0.20 0.00 -8.34
N PRO A 172 -0.90 -0.34 -9.44
CA PRO A 172 -0.35 -1.16 -10.52
C PRO A 172 0.82 -0.50 -11.27
N GLU A 173 1.02 0.80 -11.15
CA GLU A 173 1.94 1.57 -11.97
C GLU A 173 3.20 2.06 -11.25
N TYR A 174 3.43 1.68 -9.99
CA TYR A 174 4.56 2.19 -9.24
C TYR A 174 5.89 1.53 -9.58
N PHE A 175 6.67 2.27 -10.30
CA PHE A 175 7.98 1.94 -10.83
C PHE A 175 9.08 1.71 -9.77
N GLU A 176 9.05 2.38 -8.64
CA GLU A 176 10.09 2.25 -7.60
C GLU A 176 10.22 0.84 -7.02
N TRP A 177 9.20 -0.01 -7.23
CA TRP A 177 9.22 -1.42 -6.85
C TRP A 177 10.26 -2.24 -7.59
N PHE A 178 10.57 -1.87 -8.83
CA PHE A 178 11.40 -2.66 -9.72
C PHE A 178 12.89 -2.37 -9.59
N LYS A 179 13.19 -1.13 -9.23
CA LYS A 179 14.52 -0.56 -9.26
C LYS A 179 15.48 -1.22 -8.28
N TYR A 180 15.03 -1.43 -7.05
CA TYR A 180 15.91 -1.80 -5.96
C TYR A 180 16.36 -3.27 -6.00
N PRO A 181 15.49 -4.25 -6.23
CA PRO A 181 15.91 -5.64 -6.41
C PRO A 181 16.83 -5.85 -7.59
N PHE A 182 16.58 -5.18 -8.71
CA PHE A 182 17.42 -5.21 -9.89
C PHE A 182 18.82 -4.70 -9.59
N VAL A 183 18.93 -3.56 -8.92
CA VAL A 183 20.18 -2.97 -8.51
C VAL A 183 20.96 -3.89 -7.59
N LEU A 184 20.33 -4.45 -6.57
CA LEU A 184 20.98 -5.39 -5.66
C LEU A 184 21.43 -6.66 -6.36
N TRP A 185 20.62 -7.17 -7.28
CA TRP A 185 20.95 -8.35 -8.06
C TRP A 185 22.21 -8.15 -8.88
N HIS A 186 22.31 -7.04 -9.59
CA HIS A 186 23.48 -6.71 -10.41
C HIS A 186 24.70 -6.26 -9.58
N SER A 187 24.51 -5.74 -8.37
CA SER A 187 25.61 -5.36 -7.48
C SER A 187 26.36 -6.53 -6.85
N LYS A 188 25.95 -7.78 -7.11
CA LYS A 188 26.52 -8.99 -6.51
C LYS A 188 26.49 -8.97 -4.97
N ALA A 189 25.42 -8.43 -4.40
CA ALA A 189 25.21 -8.41 -2.95
C ALA A 189 25.29 -9.81 -2.32
N GLU A 190 25.69 -9.87 -1.05
CA GLU A 190 25.74 -11.11 -0.28
C GLU A 190 24.38 -11.80 -0.28
N LYS A 191 24.36 -13.11 -0.56
CA LYS A 191 23.16 -13.93 -0.51
C LYS A 191 23.08 -14.71 0.80
N VAL A 192 22.01 -14.51 1.55
CA VAL A 192 21.75 -15.18 2.83
C VAL A 192 20.59 -16.18 2.64
N PHE A 193 20.89 -17.47 2.81
CA PHE A 193 19.87 -18.52 2.69
C PHE A 193 19.06 -18.67 3.98
N LEU A 194 17.74 -18.60 3.84
CA LEU A 194 16.77 -18.74 4.91
C LEU A 194 16.00 -20.06 4.76
N LYS A 195 16.36 -21.04 5.61
CA LYS A 195 15.72 -22.36 5.61
C LYS A 195 14.32 -22.31 6.22
N GLY A 196 13.43 -23.11 5.66
CA GLY A 196 12.07 -23.31 6.14
C GLY A 196 11.05 -22.54 5.34
N ARG A 197 9.87 -22.37 5.92
CA ARG A 197 8.67 -21.82 5.28
C ARG A 197 8.40 -20.41 5.76
N TYR A 198 8.07 -19.52 4.85
CA TYR A 198 7.83 -18.11 5.14
C TYR A 198 6.56 -17.61 4.45
N CYS A 199 5.91 -16.64 5.07
CA CYS A 199 4.89 -15.79 4.46
C CYS A 199 5.27 -14.33 4.67
N ILE A 200 5.34 -13.56 3.59
CA ILE A 200 5.79 -12.16 3.63
C ILE A 200 4.55 -11.26 3.62
N LEU A 201 4.35 -10.56 4.74
CA LEU A 201 3.20 -9.68 4.96
C LEU A 201 3.54 -8.19 4.83
N THR A 202 4.69 -7.89 4.22
CA THR A 202 5.16 -6.52 4.02
C THR A 202 4.90 -6.09 2.58
N LYS A 203 4.06 -5.08 2.40
CA LYS A 203 3.70 -4.47 1.12
C LYS A 203 3.85 -2.95 1.24
N LYS A 204 3.75 -2.24 0.13
CA LYS A 204 3.93 -0.79 0.04
C LYS A 204 3.24 0.03 1.15
N HIS A 205 2.03 -0.32 1.50
CA HIS A 205 1.24 0.39 2.51
C HIS A 205 1.20 -0.30 3.87
N SER A 206 2.13 -1.24 4.12
CA SER A 206 2.16 -1.99 5.40
C SER A 206 2.44 -1.12 6.62
N ASN A 207 2.91 0.12 6.44
CA ASN A 207 3.02 1.13 7.49
C ASN A 207 1.69 1.83 7.80
N ASN A 208 0.61 1.50 7.12
CA ASN A 208 -0.74 1.99 7.38
C ASN A 208 -1.57 0.87 8.00
N TYR A 209 -2.10 1.10 9.19
CA TYR A 209 -2.85 0.12 9.97
C TYR A 209 -4.06 -0.46 9.22
N TRP A 210 -4.80 0.37 8.44
CA TRP A 210 -5.92 -0.08 7.64
C TRP A 210 -5.45 -1.04 6.53
N HIS A 211 -4.47 -0.62 5.72
CA HIS A 211 -3.94 -1.45 4.63
C HIS A 211 -3.37 -2.77 5.16
N TYR A 212 -2.60 -2.70 6.25
CA TYR A 212 -2.04 -3.90 6.86
C TYR A 212 -3.13 -4.88 7.32
N THR A 213 -4.14 -4.39 8.03
CA THR A 213 -5.23 -5.19 8.56
C THR A 213 -6.05 -5.84 7.45
N TYR A 214 -6.50 -5.05 6.47
CA TYR A 214 -7.35 -5.54 5.38
C TYR A 214 -6.62 -6.47 4.41
N SER A 215 -5.33 -6.28 4.17
CA SER A 215 -4.56 -7.09 3.22
C SER A 215 -3.95 -8.35 3.82
N ASN A 216 -3.71 -8.39 5.12
CA ASN A 216 -2.91 -9.45 5.71
C ASN A 216 -3.67 -10.32 6.74
N LEU A 217 -4.69 -9.79 7.41
CA LEU A 217 -5.39 -10.56 8.45
C LEU A 217 -6.08 -11.79 7.85
N GLU A 218 -6.69 -11.66 6.67
CA GLU A 218 -7.30 -12.76 5.93
C GLU A 218 -6.26 -13.79 5.44
N VAL A 219 -5.09 -13.32 4.99
CA VAL A 219 -3.99 -14.19 4.56
C VAL A 219 -3.51 -15.06 5.71
N VAL A 220 -3.25 -14.44 6.87
CA VAL A 220 -2.84 -15.17 8.09
C VAL A 220 -3.91 -16.17 8.50
N TRP A 221 -5.18 -15.75 8.51
CA TRP A 221 -6.30 -16.61 8.89
C TRP A 221 -6.39 -17.86 8.01
N LEU A 222 -6.30 -17.70 6.68
CA LEU A 222 -6.35 -18.81 5.74
C LEU A 222 -5.17 -19.77 5.93
N LEU A 223 -3.95 -19.25 6.09
CA LEU A 223 -2.76 -20.05 6.28
C LEU A 223 -2.79 -20.82 7.62
N GLU A 224 -3.21 -20.19 8.71
CA GLU A 224 -3.35 -20.88 10.00
C GLU A 224 -4.43 -21.98 9.94
N LYS A 225 -5.56 -21.73 9.27
CA LYS A 225 -6.60 -22.74 9.02
C LYS A 225 -6.10 -23.89 8.17
N ALA A 226 -5.17 -23.65 7.25
CA ALA A 226 -4.52 -24.67 6.44
C ALA A 226 -3.39 -25.41 7.17
N GLY A 227 -3.12 -25.09 8.45
CA GLY A 227 -2.06 -25.71 9.23
C GLY A 227 -0.65 -25.25 8.87
N PHE A 228 -0.49 -24.04 8.37
CA PHE A 228 0.82 -23.47 8.08
C PHE A 228 1.68 -23.42 9.34
N GLN A 229 2.89 -23.99 9.26
CA GLN A 229 3.84 -24.05 10.37
C GLN A 229 5.09 -23.18 10.14
N GLY A 230 5.06 -22.33 9.11
CA GLY A 230 6.17 -21.44 8.78
C GLY A 230 6.16 -20.15 9.58
N LYS A 231 7.05 -19.24 9.20
CA LYS A 231 7.24 -17.93 9.84
C LYS A 231 6.60 -16.81 9.02
N TYR A 232 6.06 -15.82 9.69
CA TYR A 232 5.51 -14.60 9.09
C TYR A 232 6.52 -13.47 9.19
N VAL A 233 6.80 -12.81 8.07
CA VAL A 233 7.61 -11.57 8.04
C VAL A 233 6.65 -10.38 8.04
N VAL A 234 6.74 -9.55 9.08
CA VAL A 234 5.83 -8.44 9.34
C VAL A 234 6.58 -7.09 9.38
N PRO A 235 5.90 -5.94 9.16
CA PRO A 235 6.50 -4.64 9.38
C PRO A 235 7.08 -4.50 10.79
N ALA A 236 8.13 -3.70 10.93
CA ALA A 236 8.74 -3.38 12.24
C ALA A 236 7.88 -2.37 13.04
N LEU A 237 6.58 -2.58 13.06
CA LEU A 237 5.57 -1.78 13.75
C LEU A 237 4.79 -2.68 14.71
N GLU A 238 4.39 -2.12 15.84
CA GLU A 238 3.76 -2.87 16.93
C GLU A 238 2.54 -3.66 16.44
N TYR A 239 1.66 -3.05 15.67
CA TYR A 239 0.48 -3.72 15.15
C TYR A 239 0.78 -4.90 14.21
N GLY A 240 1.95 -4.89 13.54
CA GLY A 240 2.36 -5.98 12.66
C GLY A 240 2.43 -7.33 13.38
N SER A 241 3.02 -7.35 14.56
CA SER A 241 3.13 -8.56 15.38
C SER A 241 1.92 -8.78 16.29
N GLU A 242 1.31 -7.71 16.80
CA GLU A 242 0.21 -7.82 17.78
C GLU A 242 -1.05 -8.41 17.15
N LEU A 243 -1.42 -8.04 15.93
CA LEU A 243 -2.57 -8.62 15.22
C LEU A 243 -2.41 -10.14 14.98
N LEU A 244 -1.19 -10.59 14.67
CA LEU A 244 -0.93 -12.03 14.50
C LEU A 244 -1.07 -12.78 15.83
N ARG A 245 -0.57 -12.21 16.92
CA ARG A 245 -0.74 -12.80 18.27
C ARG A 245 -2.22 -12.90 18.66
N LEU A 246 -3.04 -11.95 18.26
CA LEU A 246 -4.49 -12.00 18.45
C LEU A 246 -5.15 -13.14 17.67
N LEU A 247 -4.51 -13.63 16.59
CA LEU A 247 -4.90 -14.85 15.85
C LEU A 247 -4.19 -16.12 16.36
N ASP A 248 -3.57 -16.09 17.55
CA ASP A 248 -2.84 -17.19 18.19
C ASP A 248 -1.56 -17.63 17.46
N VAL A 249 -1.00 -16.78 16.60
CA VAL A 249 0.31 -17.07 16.00
C VAL A 249 1.38 -16.94 17.08
N PRO A 250 2.16 -18.01 17.34
CA PRO A 250 3.21 -17.98 18.36
C PRO A 250 4.31 -16.95 18.04
N PRO A 251 4.84 -16.24 19.05
CA PRO A 251 5.84 -15.20 18.84
C PRO A 251 7.08 -15.65 18.06
N GLU A 252 7.52 -16.89 18.23
CA GLU A 252 8.68 -17.48 17.55
C GLU A 252 8.47 -17.68 16.04
N ARG A 253 7.22 -17.60 15.58
CA ARG A 253 6.85 -17.63 14.17
C ARG A 253 6.71 -16.22 13.56
N ILE A 254 6.91 -15.16 14.33
CA ILE A 254 6.79 -13.78 13.88
C ILE A 254 8.18 -13.16 13.77
N ILE A 255 8.55 -12.74 12.56
CA ILE A 255 9.81 -12.06 12.28
C ILE A 255 9.50 -10.63 11.84
N THR A 256 10.05 -9.65 12.52
CA THR A 256 9.91 -8.25 12.11
C THR A 256 10.99 -7.85 11.10
N LEU A 257 10.68 -6.90 10.24
CA LEU A 257 11.58 -6.47 9.15
C LEU A 257 12.96 -6.00 9.63
N ASN A 258 13.08 -5.49 10.84
CA ASN A 258 14.34 -4.96 11.38
C ASN A 258 15.46 -6.00 11.56
N VAL A 259 15.19 -7.29 11.32
CA VAL A 259 16.23 -8.32 11.28
C VAL A 259 16.89 -8.46 9.91
N PHE A 260 16.35 -7.83 8.88
CA PHE A 260 16.86 -7.86 7.51
C PHE A 260 17.74 -6.63 7.24
N GLU A 261 18.83 -6.82 6.52
CA GLU A 261 19.76 -5.76 6.18
C GLU A 261 19.56 -5.28 4.72
N HIS A 262 19.68 -3.99 4.49
CA HIS A 262 19.41 -3.37 3.18
C HIS A 262 20.43 -3.74 2.06
N ASN A 263 21.61 -4.21 2.42
CA ASN A 263 22.68 -4.54 1.48
C ASN A 263 22.81 -6.03 1.19
N LYS A 264 21.83 -6.84 1.62
CA LYS A 264 21.82 -8.29 1.43
C LYS A 264 20.62 -8.74 0.60
N ILE A 265 20.81 -9.86 -0.09
CA ILE A 265 19.76 -10.60 -0.77
C ILE A 265 19.44 -11.84 0.08
N TYR A 266 18.19 -12.00 0.45
CA TYR A 266 17.70 -13.15 1.19
C TYR A 266 17.10 -14.16 0.23
N VAL A 267 17.53 -15.41 0.32
CA VAL A 267 17.00 -16.52 -0.49
C VAL A 267 16.13 -17.38 0.40
N PHE A 268 14.85 -17.32 0.19
CA PHE A 268 13.87 -18.09 0.97
C PHE A 268 13.71 -19.49 0.38
N GLU A 269 13.85 -20.52 1.21
CA GLU A 269 13.68 -21.92 0.79
C GLU A 269 12.25 -22.14 0.25
N GLU A 270 11.22 -21.72 0.98
CA GLU A 270 9.83 -21.77 0.55
C GLU A 270 9.07 -20.50 1.00
N ILE A 271 8.39 -19.84 0.07
CA ILE A 271 7.43 -18.78 0.38
C ILE A 271 6.02 -19.23 0.09
N TYR A 272 5.16 -19.09 1.08
CA TYR A 272 3.72 -19.33 1.01
C TYR A 272 3.03 -18.00 0.74
N TYR A 273 2.28 -17.92 -0.34
CA TYR A 273 1.64 -16.69 -0.77
C TYR A 273 0.16 -16.92 -1.09
N VAL A 274 -0.67 -16.00 -0.63
CA VAL A 274 -2.12 -16.03 -0.88
C VAL A 274 -2.49 -14.78 -1.67
N VAL A 275 -3.13 -14.97 -2.81
CA VAL A 275 -3.57 -13.90 -3.70
C VAL A 275 -5.09 -13.94 -3.80
N PRO A 276 -5.81 -12.87 -3.48
CA PRO A 276 -7.22 -12.75 -3.83
C PRO A 276 -7.38 -12.77 -5.36
N VAL A 277 -8.18 -13.67 -5.90
CA VAL A 277 -8.43 -13.81 -7.35
C VAL A 277 -9.17 -12.59 -7.89
N LYS A 278 -10.03 -12.00 -7.06
CA LYS A 278 -10.65 -10.69 -7.32
C LYS A 278 -10.53 -9.87 -6.06
N PRO A 279 -10.06 -8.63 -6.15
CA PRO A 279 -10.22 -7.72 -5.03
C PRO A 279 -11.72 -7.61 -4.72
N PHE A 280 -12.10 -7.89 -3.49
CA PHE A 280 -13.50 -7.75 -3.06
C PHE A 280 -13.85 -6.26 -3.07
N GLY A 281 -14.67 -5.85 -4.02
CA GLY A 281 -15.26 -4.52 -4.13
C GLY A 281 -14.86 -3.75 -5.37
N ASP A 282 -15.82 -3.02 -5.91
CA ASP A 282 -15.56 -1.85 -6.75
C ASP A 282 -14.84 -0.80 -5.90
N ASP A 283 -14.06 0.07 -6.47
CA ASP A 283 -13.07 1.02 -5.94
C ASP A 283 -13.34 1.71 -4.58
N LEU A 284 -14.42 1.43 -3.89
CA LEU A 284 -14.85 2.13 -2.68
C LEU A 284 -15.35 1.24 -1.53
N VAL A 285 -15.45 -0.08 -1.71
CA VAL A 285 -15.98 -1.00 -0.69
C VAL A 285 -15.02 -2.16 -0.49
N TYR A 286 -14.35 -2.20 0.64
CA TYR A 286 -13.33 -3.19 0.96
C TYR A 286 -13.81 -4.13 2.06
N GLY A 287 -13.36 -5.36 1.98
CA GLY A 287 -13.62 -6.39 2.96
C GLY A 287 -13.97 -7.72 2.31
N SER A 288 -13.80 -8.80 3.04
CA SER A 288 -14.11 -10.14 2.58
C SER A 288 -14.76 -10.93 3.70
N PRO A 289 -15.53 -12.00 3.39
CA PRO A 289 -16.02 -12.92 4.41
C PRO A 289 -14.88 -13.53 5.24
N VAL A 290 -13.72 -13.77 4.62
CA VAL A 290 -12.54 -14.33 5.29
C VAL A 290 -11.96 -13.35 6.30
N LEU A 291 -11.85 -12.07 5.95
CA LEU A 291 -11.46 -11.03 6.90
C LEU A 291 -12.40 -11.01 8.11
N LEU A 292 -13.71 -11.09 7.88
CA LEU A 292 -14.69 -11.09 8.97
C LEU A 292 -14.61 -12.36 9.83
N GLU A 293 -14.27 -13.52 9.28
CA GLU A 293 -13.98 -14.73 10.05
C GLU A 293 -12.76 -14.53 10.99
N ALA A 294 -11.69 -13.92 10.48
CA ALA A 294 -10.51 -13.60 11.28
C ALA A 294 -10.85 -12.61 12.41
N VAL A 295 -11.60 -11.56 12.10
CA VAL A 295 -12.12 -10.58 13.06
C VAL A 295 -13.01 -11.26 14.12
N ALA A 296 -13.91 -12.14 13.70
CA ALA A 296 -14.78 -12.89 14.62
C ALA A 296 -13.97 -13.79 15.57
N CYS A 297 -12.86 -14.39 15.10
CA CYS A 297 -11.94 -15.14 15.97
C CYS A 297 -11.33 -14.23 17.05
N ILE A 298 -10.91 -13.02 16.70
CA ILE A 298 -10.38 -12.04 17.65
C ILE A 298 -11.48 -11.60 18.62
N LYS A 299 -12.69 -11.25 18.13
CA LYS A 299 -13.84 -10.81 18.94
C LYS A 299 -14.25 -11.84 20.00
N LYS A 300 -14.15 -13.14 19.71
CA LYS A 300 -14.47 -14.21 20.68
C LYS A 300 -13.56 -14.21 21.91
N LYS A 301 -12.39 -13.58 21.83
CA LYS A 301 -11.42 -13.47 22.94
C LYS A 301 -11.62 -12.20 23.76
N LEU A 302 -12.53 -11.34 23.36
CA LEU A 302 -12.85 -10.10 24.05
C LEU A 302 -14.02 -10.31 25.00
N SER A 303 -14.00 -9.56 26.09
CA SER A 303 -15.11 -9.48 27.04
C SER A 303 -15.53 -8.02 27.23
N LEU A 304 -16.78 -7.82 27.60
CA LEU A 304 -17.24 -6.51 28.00
C LEU A 304 -16.59 -6.11 29.33
N ASP A 305 -16.00 -4.92 29.34
CA ASP A 305 -15.42 -4.31 30.53
C ASP A 305 -16.28 -3.07 30.90
N PRO A 306 -16.99 -3.09 32.03
CA PRO A 306 -17.84 -1.97 32.44
C PRO A 306 -17.03 -0.70 32.80
N SER A 307 -15.73 -0.80 33.01
CA SER A 307 -14.85 0.34 33.25
C SER A 307 -14.52 1.14 31.98
N LEU A 308 -14.70 0.53 30.80
CA LEU A 308 -14.44 1.18 29.52
C LEU A 308 -15.63 2.05 29.08
N PRO A 309 -15.35 3.20 28.43
CA PRO A 309 -16.37 4.14 28.00
C PRO A 309 -17.32 3.53 26.95
N LYS A 310 -18.63 3.79 27.09
CA LYS A 310 -19.65 3.35 26.15
C LYS A 310 -19.77 4.25 24.93
N ARG A 311 -19.23 5.47 25.00
CA ARG A 311 -19.17 6.43 23.90
C ARG A 311 -17.75 6.93 23.76
N ILE A 312 -17.16 6.74 22.59
CA ILE A 312 -15.79 7.16 22.34
C ILE A 312 -15.72 8.09 21.14
N TYR A 313 -14.93 9.14 21.30
CA TYR A 313 -14.51 10.02 20.21
C TYR A 313 -13.07 9.71 19.84
N VAL A 314 -12.87 9.10 18.68
CA VAL A 314 -11.56 8.74 18.14
C VAL A 314 -10.98 9.96 17.45
N LYS A 315 -10.20 10.72 18.20
CA LYS A 315 -9.61 11.98 17.77
C LYS A 315 -8.34 11.74 16.95
N ARG A 316 -8.21 12.48 15.88
CA ARG A 316 -7.02 12.47 15.03
C ARG A 316 -6.06 13.58 15.42
N ILE A 317 -4.77 13.27 15.61
CA ILE A 317 -3.73 14.24 16.01
C ILE A 317 -2.84 14.72 14.86
N GLY A 318 -2.77 13.96 13.77
CA GLY A 318 -1.96 14.30 12.59
C GLY A 318 -2.69 15.22 11.60
N LYS A 319 -2.63 14.88 10.33
CA LYS A 319 -3.35 15.55 9.24
C LYS A 319 -4.84 15.18 9.24
N ARG A 320 -5.71 15.99 8.64
CA ARG A 320 -7.17 15.79 8.55
C ARG A 320 -7.86 15.78 9.92
N LYS A 321 -7.52 16.71 10.81
CA LYS A 321 -8.19 16.85 12.09
C LYS A 321 -9.57 17.50 11.91
N LEU A 322 -10.53 17.08 12.70
CA LEU A 322 -11.80 17.78 12.89
C LEU A 322 -11.59 18.84 13.97
N LEU A 323 -11.61 20.12 13.56
CA LEU A 323 -11.37 21.26 14.46
C LEU A 323 -12.66 21.76 15.08
N GLY A 324 -12.59 22.23 16.35
CA GLY A 324 -13.71 22.84 17.07
C GLY A 324 -14.82 21.87 17.49
N ALA A 325 -14.60 20.57 17.40
CA ALA A 325 -15.62 19.57 17.73
C ALA A 325 -15.54 19.02 19.16
N ASP A 326 -14.38 19.16 19.81
CA ASP A 326 -14.08 18.49 21.08
C ASP A 326 -15.08 18.77 22.19
N GLU A 327 -15.40 20.05 22.42
CA GLU A 327 -16.31 20.49 23.48
C GLU A 327 -17.74 20.01 23.20
N ILE A 328 -18.21 20.17 21.95
CA ILE A 328 -19.55 19.75 21.55
C ILE A 328 -19.72 18.23 21.70
N ILE A 329 -18.72 17.46 21.28
CA ILE A 329 -18.76 15.99 21.39
C ILE A 329 -18.74 15.55 22.87
N ALA A 330 -17.94 16.24 23.71
CA ALA A 330 -17.86 15.98 25.15
C ALA A 330 -19.20 16.25 25.89
N GLU A 331 -19.96 17.27 25.48
CA GLU A 331 -21.32 17.53 26.04
C GLU A 331 -22.27 16.33 25.94
N TYR A 332 -22.07 15.47 24.94
CA TYR A 332 -22.84 14.24 24.76
C TYR A 332 -22.25 13.02 25.48
N GLY A 333 -21.27 13.23 26.35
CA GLY A 333 -20.67 12.17 27.18
C GLY A 333 -19.74 11.24 26.43
N PHE A 334 -19.10 11.69 25.37
CA PHE A 334 -18.05 10.94 24.69
C PHE A 334 -16.70 11.10 25.41
N SER A 335 -15.99 10.00 25.61
CA SER A 335 -14.60 10.00 26.04
C SER A 335 -13.68 10.12 24.84
N THR A 336 -12.79 11.12 24.85
CA THR A 336 -11.83 11.33 23.77
C THR A 336 -10.71 10.30 23.85
N ILE A 337 -10.51 9.56 22.75
CA ILE A 337 -9.48 8.56 22.59
C ILE A 337 -8.48 9.03 21.52
N ILE A 338 -7.20 8.96 21.83
CA ILE A 338 -6.08 9.17 20.90
C ILE A 338 -5.44 7.79 20.71
N PRO A 339 -5.75 7.06 19.61
CA PRO A 339 -5.36 5.66 19.44
C PRO A 339 -3.86 5.39 19.61
N GLU A 340 -3.03 6.33 19.19
CA GLU A 340 -1.57 6.23 19.28
C GLU A 340 -1.03 6.12 20.72
N LYS A 341 -1.89 6.30 21.72
CA LYS A 341 -1.54 6.12 23.16
C LYS A 341 -1.89 4.75 23.72
N TYR A 342 -2.46 3.88 22.91
CA TYR A 342 -2.97 2.57 23.30
C TYR A 342 -2.34 1.49 22.42
N SER A 343 -2.06 0.32 23.02
CA SER A 343 -1.74 -0.89 22.27
C SER A 343 -2.90 -1.26 21.33
N VAL A 344 -2.65 -2.07 20.30
CA VAL A 344 -3.70 -2.52 19.39
C VAL A 344 -4.82 -3.26 20.13
N ARG A 345 -4.45 -4.09 21.11
CA ARG A 345 -5.42 -4.83 21.92
C ARG A 345 -6.33 -3.89 22.73
N GLU A 346 -5.78 -2.82 23.30
CA GLU A 346 -6.56 -1.82 24.03
C GLU A 346 -7.48 -1.04 23.09
N GLN A 347 -6.97 -0.64 21.91
CA GLN A 347 -7.80 0.00 20.87
C GLN A 347 -8.98 -0.89 20.47
N ILE A 348 -8.72 -2.17 20.18
CA ILE A 348 -9.76 -3.15 19.83
C ILE A 348 -10.76 -3.30 21.00
N SER A 349 -10.31 -3.36 22.25
CA SER A 349 -11.17 -3.46 23.42
C SER A 349 -12.05 -2.23 23.59
N LEU A 350 -11.53 -1.02 23.35
CA LEU A 350 -12.30 0.23 23.38
C LEU A 350 -13.43 0.22 22.36
N PHE A 351 -13.15 -0.15 21.09
CA PHE A 351 -14.17 -0.24 20.05
C PHE A 351 -15.18 -1.36 20.31
N PHE A 352 -14.73 -2.50 20.82
CA PHE A 352 -15.62 -3.61 21.17
C PHE A 352 -16.59 -3.24 22.31
N ASN A 353 -16.16 -2.44 23.29
CA ASN A 353 -16.99 -2.03 24.42
C ASN A 353 -17.90 -0.85 24.12
N ALA A 354 -17.58 -0.03 23.14
CA ALA A 354 -18.36 1.15 22.79
C ALA A 354 -19.73 0.79 22.19
N ASP A 355 -20.73 1.55 22.57
CA ASP A 355 -22.07 1.52 22.00
C ASP A 355 -22.19 2.51 20.82
N ILE A 356 -21.53 3.66 20.94
CA ILE A 356 -21.46 4.66 19.89
C ILE A 356 -20.00 5.13 19.75
N VAL A 357 -19.48 5.06 18.53
CA VAL A 357 -18.15 5.56 18.18
C VAL A 357 -18.28 6.73 17.23
N PHE A 358 -17.68 7.86 17.57
CA PHE A 358 -17.47 8.98 16.65
C PHE A 358 -15.99 8.97 16.23
N CYS A 359 -15.70 8.73 14.97
CA CYS A 359 -14.35 8.59 14.45
C CYS A 359 -14.09 9.56 13.30
N VAL A 360 -12.95 10.25 13.33
CA VAL A 360 -12.46 10.99 12.16
C VAL A 360 -11.80 9.99 11.20
N HIS A 361 -12.23 9.98 9.93
CA HIS A 361 -11.79 9.03 8.93
C HIS A 361 -10.24 8.94 8.82
N GLY A 362 -9.74 7.72 8.82
CA GLY A 362 -8.31 7.41 8.71
C GLY A 362 -8.00 5.98 9.11
N ALA A 363 -6.72 5.64 9.20
CA ALA A 363 -6.29 4.28 9.57
C ALA A 363 -6.91 3.79 10.89
N ASN A 364 -7.15 4.68 11.84
CA ASN A 364 -7.75 4.34 13.13
C ASN A 364 -9.23 3.90 13.03
N SER A 365 -9.94 4.28 11.94
CA SER A 365 -11.31 3.80 11.71
C SER A 365 -11.39 2.30 11.44
N THR A 366 -10.27 1.65 11.12
CA THR A 366 -10.17 0.19 10.95
C THR A 366 -10.69 -0.58 12.15
N ASN A 367 -10.54 -0.05 13.35
CA ASN A 367 -11.00 -0.71 14.58
C ASN A 367 -12.53 -0.85 14.67
N CYS A 368 -13.30 -0.20 13.76
CA CYS A 368 -14.76 -0.43 13.64
C CYS A 368 -15.08 -1.90 13.32
N LEU A 369 -14.16 -2.66 12.72
CA LEU A 369 -14.27 -4.10 12.50
C LEU A 369 -14.58 -4.88 13.78
N TYR A 370 -14.15 -4.39 14.92
CA TYR A 370 -14.30 -5.05 16.21
C TYR A 370 -15.55 -4.61 16.98
N MET A 371 -16.34 -3.69 16.45
CA MET A 371 -17.58 -3.25 17.08
C MET A 371 -18.63 -4.38 17.14
N ARG A 372 -19.55 -4.29 18.08
CA ARG A 372 -20.61 -5.28 18.28
C ARG A 372 -21.82 -4.97 17.42
N LYS A 373 -22.58 -5.99 17.08
CA LYS A 373 -23.90 -5.83 16.47
C LYS A 373 -24.78 -4.91 17.32
N GLY A 374 -25.56 -4.07 16.66
CA GLY A 374 -26.48 -3.13 17.32
C GLY A 374 -25.81 -1.85 17.84
N THR A 375 -24.53 -1.62 17.55
CA THR A 375 -23.83 -0.37 17.88
C THR A 375 -23.82 0.61 16.71
N VAL A 376 -23.38 1.85 16.94
CA VAL A 376 -23.38 2.90 15.91
C VAL A 376 -21.97 3.43 15.69
N PHE A 377 -21.56 3.47 14.43
CA PHE A 377 -20.29 4.05 13.98
C PHE A 377 -20.54 5.31 13.16
N ILE A 378 -20.16 6.46 13.71
CA ILE A 378 -20.17 7.76 13.03
C ILE A 378 -18.77 7.96 12.42
N GLU A 379 -18.69 8.15 11.11
CA GLU A 379 -17.42 8.42 10.44
C GLU A 379 -17.43 9.81 9.81
N ALA A 380 -16.56 10.70 10.31
CA ALA A 380 -16.45 12.07 9.89
C ALA A 380 -15.39 12.23 8.77
N PHE A 381 -15.82 12.76 7.64
CA PHE A 381 -14.98 12.98 6.47
C PHE A 381 -14.78 14.46 6.18
N SER A 382 -13.58 14.83 5.71
CA SER A 382 -13.46 16.07 4.97
C SER A 382 -14.15 15.93 3.60
N SER A 383 -14.67 17.04 3.05
CA SER A 383 -15.30 17.05 1.72
C SER A 383 -14.36 16.63 0.58
N TYR A 384 -13.06 16.69 0.82
CA TYR A 384 -12.02 16.31 -0.15
C TYR A 384 -11.72 14.81 -0.22
N TRP A 385 -12.15 14.05 0.80
CA TRP A 385 -11.82 12.64 0.87
C TRP A 385 -12.94 11.84 1.56
N MET A 386 -13.85 11.32 0.76
CA MET A 386 -14.87 10.38 1.21
C MET A 386 -14.56 8.99 0.67
N ASN A 387 -14.19 8.08 1.57
CA ASN A 387 -13.94 6.69 1.24
C ASN A 387 -14.78 5.79 2.16
N ARG A 388 -15.66 4.98 1.58
CA ARG A 388 -16.55 4.06 2.32
C ARG A 388 -15.91 2.70 2.57
N CYS A 389 -14.60 2.65 2.75
CA CYS A 389 -13.84 1.40 2.87
C CYS A 389 -14.32 0.46 3.99
N ASN A 390 -15.00 0.97 5.01
CA ASN A 390 -15.50 0.17 6.13
C ASN A 390 -16.97 -0.28 5.96
N LEU A 391 -17.66 0.17 4.91
CA LEU A 391 -19.11 -0.03 4.76
C LEU A 391 -19.51 -1.51 4.73
N TYR A 392 -18.80 -2.33 3.95
CA TYR A 392 -19.11 -3.76 3.84
C TYR A 392 -19.03 -4.47 5.20
N ALA A 393 -17.95 -4.26 5.92
CA ALA A 393 -17.73 -4.89 7.20
C ALA A 393 -18.78 -4.47 8.24
N LEU A 394 -19.06 -3.15 8.33
CA LEU A 394 -20.07 -2.62 9.26
C LEU A 394 -21.46 -3.14 8.96
N ALA A 395 -21.86 -3.14 7.68
CA ALA A 395 -23.17 -3.64 7.26
C ALA A 395 -23.33 -5.13 7.56
N THR A 396 -22.31 -5.94 7.27
CA THR A 396 -22.33 -7.40 7.51
C THR A 396 -22.36 -7.72 9.00
N GLU A 397 -21.63 -6.98 9.82
CA GLU A 397 -21.60 -7.16 11.27
C GLU A 397 -22.79 -6.55 12.01
N GLY A 398 -23.71 -5.91 11.30
CA GLY A 398 -24.91 -5.30 11.89
C GLY A 398 -24.61 -4.08 12.76
N VAL A 399 -23.56 -3.33 12.41
CA VAL A 399 -23.22 -2.03 12.99
C VAL A 399 -23.86 -0.94 12.13
N SER A 400 -24.61 -0.02 12.74
CA SER A 400 -25.18 1.10 12.02
C SER A 400 -24.10 2.10 11.62
N TYR A 401 -23.95 2.35 10.33
CA TYR A 401 -22.96 3.24 9.78
C TYR A 401 -23.55 4.61 9.43
N LEU A 402 -23.02 5.66 10.05
CA LEU A 402 -23.46 7.04 9.87
C LEU A 402 -22.29 7.90 9.34
N PRO A 403 -22.04 7.93 8.03
CA PRO A 403 -21.05 8.80 7.43
C PRO A 403 -21.53 10.25 7.44
N VAL A 404 -20.65 11.18 7.79
CA VAL A 404 -20.93 12.61 7.80
C VAL A 404 -19.80 13.39 7.14
N SER A 405 -20.15 14.36 6.30
CA SER A 405 -19.22 15.23 5.59
C SER A 405 -19.78 16.64 5.43
N THR A 406 -18.91 17.61 5.23
CA THR A 406 -19.30 18.95 4.80
C THR A 406 -19.54 18.99 3.29
N LEU A 407 -20.37 19.93 2.84
CA LEU A 407 -20.68 20.14 1.42
C LEU A 407 -19.73 21.14 0.74
N GLU A 408 -18.59 21.43 1.31
CA GLU A 408 -17.64 22.34 0.67
C GLU A 408 -17.18 21.77 -0.68
N THR A 409 -17.72 22.36 -1.73
CA THR A 409 -17.32 22.07 -3.12
C THR A 409 -16.06 22.87 -3.45
N VAL A 410 -14.90 22.35 -3.08
CA VAL A 410 -13.64 22.86 -3.61
C VAL A 410 -13.12 21.88 -4.64
N ARG A 411 -13.14 22.33 -5.89
CA ARG A 411 -12.56 21.61 -7.01
C ARG A 411 -11.04 21.67 -6.95
N ASP A 412 -10.40 20.53 -7.20
CA ASP A 412 -9.00 20.34 -7.52
C ASP A 412 -7.96 20.98 -6.57
N ASN A 413 -7.68 20.28 -5.47
CA ASN A 413 -6.42 20.52 -4.80
C ASN A 413 -5.91 19.23 -4.15
N LYS A 414 -4.80 18.65 -4.66
CA LYS A 414 -4.13 17.48 -4.06
C LYS A 414 -3.81 17.71 -2.58
N ASP A 415 -3.55 18.96 -2.20
CA ASP A 415 -3.31 19.35 -0.81
C ASP A 415 -4.58 19.33 0.05
N GLY A 416 -5.77 19.44 -0.53
CA GLY A 416 -7.05 19.41 0.17
C GLY A 416 -7.32 18.11 0.93
N VAL A 417 -6.87 16.96 0.37
CA VAL A 417 -7.02 15.64 0.97
C VAL A 417 -6.39 15.53 2.37
N LEU A 418 -5.36 16.32 2.65
CA LEU A 418 -4.60 16.28 3.89
C LEU A 418 -4.96 17.41 4.86
N ARG A 419 -5.88 18.32 4.50
CA ARG A 419 -6.25 19.49 5.32
C ARG A 419 -7.12 19.10 6.51
N ASP A 420 -6.96 19.85 7.56
CA ASP A 420 -7.89 19.89 8.68
C ASP A 420 -9.22 20.48 8.21
N PHE A 421 -10.31 20.12 8.86
CA PHE A 421 -11.65 20.55 8.49
C PHE A 421 -12.52 20.85 9.70
N THR A 422 -13.64 21.53 9.49
CA THR A 422 -14.62 21.86 10.53
C THR A 422 -16.01 21.40 10.10
N PHE A 423 -16.87 21.15 11.07
CA PHE A 423 -18.30 21.01 10.84
C PHE A 423 -19.06 22.16 11.47
N PRO A 424 -20.16 22.61 10.86
CA PRO A 424 -21.11 23.46 11.58
C PRO A 424 -21.57 22.78 12.87
N GLU A 425 -21.69 23.54 13.96
CA GLU A 425 -22.15 23.01 15.24
C GLU A 425 -23.48 22.27 15.13
N SER A 426 -24.44 22.84 14.37
CA SER A 426 -25.72 22.20 14.12
C SER A 426 -25.59 20.82 13.46
N LEU A 427 -24.65 20.64 12.54
CA LEU A 427 -24.39 19.35 11.89
C LEU A 427 -23.82 18.32 12.89
N LEU A 428 -22.90 18.73 13.75
CA LEU A 428 -22.37 17.86 14.80
C LEU A 428 -23.46 17.41 15.75
N ARG A 429 -24.26 18.35 16.26
CA ARG A 429 -25.35 18.06 17.22
C ARG A 429 -26.41 17.13 16.63
N ILE A 430 -26.88 17.42 15.41
CA ILE A 430 -27.89 16.56 14.76
C ILE A 430 -27.33 15.17 14.44
N THR A 431 -26.06 15.08 14.05
CA THR A 431 -25.40 13.78 13.76
C THR A 431 -25.33 12.92 15.02
N ILE A 432 -24.92 13.49 16.16
CA ILE A 432 -24.83 12.78 17.43
C ILE A 432 -26.23 12.39 17.92
N GLN A 433 -27.23 13.29 17.84
CA GLN A 433 -28.61 12.99 18.22
C GLN A 433 -29.19 11.85 17.39
N ASN A 434 -28.96 11.85 16.07
CA ASN A 434 -29.38 10.76 15.19
C ASN A 434 -28.72 9.43 15.58
N ALA A 435 -27.44 9.44 15.94
CA ALA A 435 -26.77 8.22 16.40
C ALA A 435 -27.41 7.67 17.69
N PHE A 436 -27.81 8.54 18.63
CA PHE A 436 -28.55 8.10 19.83
C PHE A 436 -29.92 7.51 19.48
N LEU A 437 -30.68 8.15 18.60
CA LEU A 437 -31.97 7.64 18.16
C LEU A 437 -31.84 6.27 17.48
N ILE A 438 -30.85 6.10 16.60
CA ILE A 438 -30.55 4.82 15.94
C ILE A 438 -30.23 3.75 17.00
N PHE A 439 -29.34 4.06 17.94
CA PHE A 439 -28.98 3.14 19.01
C PHE A 439 -30.18 2.74 19.88
N GLN A 440 -30.99 3.71 20.29
CA GLN A 440 -32.21 3.47 21.07
C GLN A 440 -33.23 2.62 20.31
N ALA A 441 -33.43 2.89 19.01
CA ALA A 441 -34.35 2.11 18.18
C ALA A 441 -33.94 0.63 18.06
N GLN A 442 -32.62 0.34 18.10
CA GLN A 442 -32.13 -1.03 18.06
C GLN A 442 -32.24 -1.78 19.40
N HIS A 443 -32.32 -1.06 20.54
CA HIS A 443 -32.33 -1.65 21.89
C HIS A 443 -33.68 -1.41 22.62
N GLY A 444 -34.52 -0.52 22.14
CA GLY A 444 -35.79 -0.18 22.76
C GLY A 444 -36.98 -1.05 22.32
N GLN A 445 -36.75 -2.03 21.43
CA GLN A 445 -37.75 -3.02 21.00
C GLN A 445 -37.66 -4.35 21.76
N GLN A 446 -36.84 -4.40 22.78
CA GLN A 446 -36.79 -5.52 23.75
C GLN A 446 -37.56 -5.11 25.01
#